data_91c3863b0e0b6721bb672577e6aace7e
#
_entry.id   91c3863b0e0b6721bb672577e6aace7e
#
_cell.length_a   1.000
_cell.length_b   1.000
_cell.length_c   1.000
_cell.angle_alpha   90.00
_cell.angle_beta   90.00
_cell.angle_gamma   90.00
#
_symmetry.space_group_name_H-M   'P 1'
#
loop_
_entity.id
_entity.type
_entity.pdbx_description
1 polymer ?
#
loop_
_entity_poly.entity_id
_entity_poly.type
_entity_poly.pdbx_seq_one_letter_code
_entity_poly.pdbx_strand_id
1 'polypeptide(L)'
;FEKLGVPMHERAALAGVAVDVIFDSVSVATTYKQKLAEVGIIFCSISEAVHNHPELVKKYLGSVVPVGDNFFAALNSAVFTDGSFFFFFKGVKCPLDLSSYFRINTEQSGQFERTLIIAEEGAYVSYLEGCTAPKFDTNQLHAAVVELVALDDAEIKYSTVQNWYAGDENGKGGIYNFVTKRGL
;
A
#
# COMPACT_ATOMS: atom_id res chain seq x y z
N PHE A 1 11.11 -10.44 8.30
CA PHE A 1 11.81 -9.82 7.14
C PHE A 1 12.97 -10.67 6.61
N GLU A 2 13.82 -11.24 7.45
CA GLU A 2 14.94 -12.08 7.01
C GLU A 2 14.51 -13.29 6.21
N LYS A 3 13.51 -14.05 6.69
CA LYS A 3 12.94 -15.20 6.00
C LYS A 3 12.26 -14.84 4.67
N LEU A 4 11.89 -13.58 4.49
CA LEU A 4 11.24 -13.05 3.29
C LEU A 4 12.25 -12.42 2.31
N GLY A 5 13.56 -12.52 2.59
CA GLY A 5 14.61 -11.99 1.71
C GLY A 5 14.70 -10.46 1.65
N VAL A 6 14.10 -9.74 2.61
CA VAL A 6 14.20 -8.27 2.67
C VAL A 6 15.64 -7.86 3.00
N PRO A 7 16.28 -6.99 2.21
CA PRO A 7 17.65 -6.55 2.44
C PRO A 7 17.87 -5.94 3.85
N MET A 8 19.06 -6.11 4.41
CA MET A 8 19.36 -5.69 5.77
C MET A 8 19.14 -4.19 6.02
N HIS A 9 19.51 -3.34 5.08
CA HIS A 9 19.34 -1.89 5.19
C HIS A 9 17.84 -1.48 5.17
N GLU A 10 17.01 -2.18 4.41
CA GLU A 10 15.56 -1.97 4.40
C GLU A 10 14.93 -2.47 5.71
N ARG A 11 15.39 -3.61 6.24
CA ARG A 11 14.94 -4.12 7.55
C ARG A 11 15.22 -3.14 8.68
N ALA A 12 16.39 -2.50 8.66
CA ALA A 12 16.76 -1.48 9.64
C ALA A 12 15.85 -0.24 9.58
N ALA A 13 15.47 0.19 8.38
CA ALA A 13 14.56 1.31 8.17
C ALA A 13 13.11 1.02 8.62
N LEU A 14 12.71 -0.25 8.60
CA LEU A 14 11.37 -0.69 9.03
C LEU A 14 11.29 -1.05 10.53
N ALA A 15 12.40 -0.97 11.27
CA ALA A 15 12.42 -1.29 12.68
C ALA A 15 11.61 -0.25 13.50
N GLY A 16 10.65 -0.73 14.29
CA GLY A 16 9.79 0.13 15.14
C GLY A 16 8.59 0.77 14.44
N VAL A 17 8.39 0.47 13.16
CA VAL A 17 7.23 0.90 12.36
C VAL A 17 6.21 -0.23 12.28
N ALA A 18 4.92 0.10 12.28
CA ALA A 18 3.90 -0.89 11.95
C ALA A 18 3.86 -1.10 10.43
N VAL A 19 4.13 -2.31 9.98
CA VAL A 19 4.34 -2.62 8.56
C VAL A 19 3.39 -3.69 8.06
N ASP A 20 2.78 -3.46 6.91
CA ASP A 20 2.17 -4.49 6.06
C ASP A 20 3.14 -4.82 4.92
N VAL A 21 3.45 -6.09 4.75
CA VAL A 21 4.43 -6.57 3.76
C VAL A 21 3.71 -7.29 2.64
N ILE A 22 3.80 -6.74 1.44
CA ILE A 22 3.13 -7.27 0.25
C ILE A 22 4.18 -7.70 -0.78
N PHE A 23 4.15 -8.99 -1.13
CA PHE A 23 5.01 -9.56 -2.17
C PHE A 23 4.16 -10.06 -3.34
N ASP A 24 4.51 -9.63 -4.55
CA ASP A 24 3.84 -10.05 -5.78
C ASP A 24 2.30 -9.93 -5.67
N SER A 25 1.82 -8.79 -5.12
CA SER A 25 0.40 -8.46 -4.90
C SER A 25 -0.33 -9.35 -3.87
N VAL A 26 0.39 -9.93 -2.91
CA VAL A 26 -0.19 -10.70 -1.80
C VAL A 26 0.38 -10.20 -0.47
N SER A 27 -0.50 -9.84 0.47
CA SER A 27 -0.07 -9.52 1.85
C SER A 27 0.42 -10.78 2.56
N VAL A 28 1.65 -10.73 3.06
CA VAL A 28 2.30 -11.88 3.70
C VAL A 28 2.47 -11.69 5.21
N ALA A 29 2.48 -10.47 5.70
CA ALA A 29 2.60 -10.17 7.12
C ALA A 29 2.16 -8.74 7.45
N THR A 30 1.33 -8.58 8.48
CA THR A 30 0.97 -7.30 9.09
C THR A 30 1.40 -7.27 10.55
N THR A 31 2.18 -6.27 10.95
CA THR A 31 2.71 -6.14 12.31
C THR A 31 1.88 -5.17 13.17
N TYR A 32 1.95 -5.29 14.50
CA TYR A 32 1.28 -4.42 15.48
C TYR A 32 -0.25 -4.29 15.36
N LYS A 33 -0.89 -5.11 14.57
CA LYS A 33 -2.32 -5.08 14.29
C LYS A 33 -3.19 -4.99 15.55
N GLN A 34 -2.91 -5.83 16.56
CA GLN A 34 -3.67 -5.85 17.80
C GLN A 34 -3.49 -4.56 18.62
N LYS A 35 -2.26 -4.05 18.73
CA LYS A 35 -1.99 -2.78 19.44
C LYS A 35 -2.67 -1.59 18.77
N LEU A 36 -2.75 -1.58 17.47
CA LEU A 36 -3.45 -0.53 16.72
C LEU A 36 -4.96 -0.63 16.92
N ALA A 37 -5.51 -1.84 16.94
CA ALA A 37 -6.93 -2.07 17.23
C ALA A 37 -7.35 -1.56 18.62
N GLU A 38 -6.49 -1.71 19.64
CA GLU A 38 -6.74 -1.21 20.99
C GLU A 38 -6.90 0.31 21.07
N VAL A 39 -6.32 1.05 20.13
CA VAL A 39 -6.43 2.52 20.06
C VAL A 39 -7.40 3.00 18.98
N GLY A 40 -8.23 2.13 18.43
CA GLY A 40 -9.25 2.49 17.43
C GLY A 40 -8.66 2.65 16.02
N ILE A 41 -7.77 1.76 15.61
CA ILE A 41 -7.23 1.72 14.25
C ILE A 41 -7.39 0.33 13.68
N ILE A 42 -8.02 0.23 12.51
CA ILE A 42 -8.03 -1.00 11.73
C ILE A 42 -6.85 -0.92 10.77
N PHE A 43 -5.98 -1.92 10.82
CA PHE A 43 -4.84 -2.09 9.92
C PHE A 43 -4.74 -3.55 9.48
N CYS A 44 -5.03 -3.81 8.23
CA CYS A 44 -5.02 -5.16 7.67
C CYS A 44 -4.85 -5.12 6.15
N SER A 45 -4.77 -6.28 5.51
CA SER A 45 -4.84 -6.36 4.05
C SER A 45 -6.24 -6.03 3.53
N ILE A 46 -6.34 -5.65 2.26
CA ILE A 46 -7.65 -5.43 1.60
C ILE A 46 -8.48 -6.71 1.58
N SER A 47 -7.87 -7.86 1.29
CA SER A 47 -8.57 -9.15 1.30
C SER A 47 -9.14 -9.49 2.67
N GLU A 48 -8.43 -9.19 3.74
CA GLU A 48 -8.96 -9.33 5.10
C GLU A 48 -10.08 -8.31 5.37
N ALA A 49 -9.93 -7.06 4.94
CA ALA A 49 -10.95 -6.03 5.11
C ALA A 49 -12.27 -6.38 4.40
N VAL A 50 -12.21 -6.99 3.23
CA VAL A 50 -13.38 -7.47 2.49
C VAL A 50 -14.21 -8.46 3.32
N HIS A 51 -13.55 -9.31 4.11
CA HIS A 51 -14.23 -10.31 4.96
C HIS A 51 -14.69 -9.72 6.29
N ASN A 52 -13.85 -8.94 6.95
CA ASN A 52 -14.09 -8.50 8.34
C ASN A 52 -14.76 -7.13 8.45
N HIS A 53 -14.63 -6.29 7.41
CA HIS A 53 -15.15 -4.91 7.37
C HIS A 53 -15.84 -4.57 6.03
N PRO A 54 -16.73 -5.44 5.51
CA PRO A 54 -17.30 -5.32 4.17
C PRO A 54 -18.03 -3.99 3.92
N GLU A 55 -18.66 -3.43 4.95
CA GLU A 55 -19.42 -2.17 4.81
C GLU A 55 -18.47 -0.98 4.60
N LEU A 56 -17.30 -0.96 5.26
CA LEU A 56 -16.29 0.07 5.04
C LEU A 56 -15.69 -0.04 3.65
N VAL A 57 -15.36 -1.26 3.22
CA VAL A 57 -14.82 -1.50 1.88
C VAL A 57 -15.82 -1.07 0.81
N LYS A 58 -17.08 -1.49 0.91
CA LYS A 58 -18.15 -1.09 -0.04
C LYS A 58 -18.34 0.42 -0.11
N LYS A 59 -18.23 1.11 1.03
CA LYS A 59 -18.43 2.56 1.10
C LYS A 59 -17.29 3.34 0.45
N TYR A 60 -16.07 2.93 0.65
CA TYR A 60 -14.90 3.76 0.33
C TYR A 60 -14.06 3.28 -0.85
N LEU A 61 -13.99 1.98 -1.12
CA LEU A 61 -13.17 1.45 -2.22
C LEU A 61 -13.71 1.92 -3.57
N GLY A 62 -12.86 2.58 -4.35
CA GLY A 62 -13.24 3.16 -5.64
C GLY A 62 -14.00 4.48 -5.55
N SER A 63 -14.17 5.04 -4.35
CA SER A 63 -14.88 6.32 -4.16
C SER A 63 -14.04 7.53 -4.56
N VAL A 64 -12.72 7.44 -4.47
CA VAL A 64 -11.77 8.53 -4.79
C VAL A 64 -11.10 8.28 -6.14
N VAL A 65 -10.76 7.04 -6.45
CA VAL A 65 -10.25 6.61 -7.75
C VAL A 65 -11.23 5.62 -8.38
N PRO A 66 -12.23 6.12 -9.13
CA PRO A 66 -13.19 5.26 -9.81
C PRO A 66 -12.52 4.45 -10.94
N VAL A 67 -13.15 3.36 -11.37
CA VAL A 67 -12.66 2.51 -12.47
C VAL A 67 -12.36 3.29 -13.73
N GLY A 68 -13.10 4.35 -14.01
CA GLY A 68 -12.93 5.19 -15.20
C GLY A 68 -11.90 6.33 -15.06
N ASP A 69 -11.12 6.42 -13.96
CA ASP A 69 -10.17 7.53 -13.76
C ASP A 69 -9.11 7.57 -14.88
N ASN A 70 -8.50 6.44 -15.15
CA ASN A 70 -7.55 6.27 -16.27
C ASN A 70 -7.38 4.79 -16.62
N PHE A 71 -6.66 4.51 -17.71
CA PHE A 71 -6.42 3.16 -18.19
C PHE A 71 -5.80 2.22 -17.14
N PHE A 72 -4.77 2.68 -16.41
CA PHE A 72 -4.09 1.86 -15.41
C PHE A 72 -4.89 1.70 -14.12
N ALA A 73 -5.73 2.68 -13.75
CA ALA A 73 -6.70 2.53 -12.66
C ALA A 73 -7.78 1.51 -13.02
N ALA A 74 -8.24 1.48 -14.28
CA ALA A 74 -9.15 0.46 -14.78
C ALA A 74 -8.52 -0.93 -14.73
N LEU A 75 -7.27 -1.07 -15.21
CA LEU A 75 -6.51 -2.31 -15.17
C LEU A 75 -6.32 -2.78 -13.71
N ASN A 76 -5.86 -1.90 -12.82
CA ASN A 76 -5.73 -2.20 -11.39
C ASN A 76 -7.06 -2.71 -10.82
N SER A 77 -8.16 -2.01 -11.08
CA SER A 77 -9.48 -2.39 -10.56
C SER A 77 -9.95 -3.77 -11.03
N ALA A 78 -9.50 -4.22 -12.21
CA ALA A 78 -9.86 -5.52 -12.76
C ALA A 78 -9.02 -6.68 -12.20
N VAL A 79 -7.77 -6.42 -11.79
CA VAL A 79 -6.80 -7.49 -11.50
C VAL A 79 -6.09 -7.37 -10.15
N PHE A 80 -6.30 -6.32 -9.36
CA PHE A 80 -5.67 -6.25 -8.04
C PHE A 80 -6.17 -7.41 -7.15
N THR A 81 -5.26 -7.98 -6.38
CA THR A 81 -5.57 -9.10 -5.50
C THR A 81 -5.52 -8.72 -4.03
N ASP A 82 -4.64 -7.80 -3.69
CA ASP A 82 -4.48 -7.35 -2.31
C ASP A 82 -3.91 -5.92 -2.24
N GLY A 83 -3.58 -5.48 -1.06
CA GLY A 83 -3.04 -4.19 -0.70
C GLY A 83 -3.33 -3.86 0.75
N SER A 84 -3.12 -2.63 1.15
CA SER A 84 -3.25 -2.24 2.56
C SER A 84 -4.55 -1.46 2.81
N PHE A 85 -5.25 -1.83 3.88
CA PHE A 85 -6.45 -1.17 4.37
C PHE A 85 -6.20 -0.55 5.73
N PHE A 86 -6.53 0.74 5.85
CA PHE A 86 -6.43 1.50 7.10
C PHE A 86 -7.73 2.25 7.38
N PHE A 87 -8.21 2.16 8.62
CA PHE A 87 -9.33 2.95 9.07
C PHE A 87 -9.05 3.51 10.46
N PHE A 88 -9.10 4.83 10.59
CA PHE A 88 -8.85 5.57 11.83
C PHE A 88 -10.17 6.14 12.32
N PHE A 89 -10.64 5.68 13.48
CA PHE A 89 -11.85 6.19 14.08
C PHE A 89 -11.71 7.66 14.50
N LYS A 90 -12.84 8.33 14.66
CA LYS A 90 -12.93 9.75 15.00
C LYS A 90 -12.00 10.14 16.16
N GLY A 91 -11.19 11.19 15.92
CA GLY A 91 -10.27 11.78 16.91
C GLY A 91 -9.02 10.95 17.21
N VAL A 92 -8.86 9.79 16.60
CA VAL A 92 -7.69 8.93 16.85
C VAL A 92 -6.43 9.57 16.28
N LYS A 93 -5.40 9.72 17.13
CA LYS A 93 -4.05 10.09 16.69
C LYS A 93 -3.18 8.84 16.69
N CYS A 94 -2.76 8.42 15.49
CA CYS A 94 -1.96 7.21 15.39
C CYS A 94 -0.64 7.34 16.15
N PRO A 95 -0.34 6.44 17.11
CA PRO A 95 0.83 6.57 17.97
C PRO A 95 2.14 6.10 17.31
N LEU A 96 2.04 5.46 16.16
CA LEU A 96 3.15 4.88 15.41
C LEU A 96 3.15 5.40 13.96
N ASP A 97 4.31 5.52 13.37
CA ASP A 97 4.40 5.60 11.92
C ASP A 97 3.96 4.26 11.31
N LEU A 98 3.11 4.33 10.29
CA LEU A 98 2.61 3.16 9.58
C LEU A 98 3.33 3.05 8.24
N SER A 99 3.52 1.83 7.78
CA SER A 99 4.14 1.59 6.47
C SER A 99 3.52 0.41 5.75
N SER A 100 3.47 0.48 4.43
CA SER A 100 3.36 -0.71 3.58
C SER A 100 4.65 -0.86 2.78
N TYR A 101 5.13 -2.09 2.72
CA TYR A 101 6.31 -2.45 1.96
C TYR A 101 5.92 -3.38 0.82
N PHE A 102 5.99 -2.85 -0.40
CA PHE A 102 5.65 -3.57 -1.62
C PHE A 102 6.92 -4.02 -2.33
N ARG A 103 6.96 -5.29 -2.70
CA ARG A 103 8.09 -5.85 -3.43
C ARG A 103 7.64 -6.78 -4.55
N ILE A 104 8.04 -6.46 -5.77
CA ILE A 104 7.93 -7.38 -6.90
C ILE A 104 9.13 -8.33 -6.81
N ASN A 105 8.90 -9.60 -6.54
CA ASN A 105 9.98 -10.56 -6.30
C ASN A 105 10.08 -11.62 -7.39
N THR A 106 9.03 -11.79 -8.20
CA THR A 106 8.97 -12.76 -9.29
C THR A 106 9.31 -12.11 -10.62
N GLU A 107 10.21 -12.72 -11.38
CA GLU A 107 10.58 -12.28 -12.73
C GLU A 107 9.40 -12.40 -13.71
N GLN A 108 9.31 -11.52 -14.70
CA GLN A 108 8.23 -11.46 -15.69
C GLN A 108 6.83 -11.35 -15.10
N SER A 109 6.72 -10.70 -13.94
CA SER A 109 5.45 -10.49 -13.24
C SER A 109 5.01 -9.04 -13.27
N GLY A 110 3.74 -8.82 -12.91
CA GLY A 110 3.19 -7.52 -12.58
C GLY A 110 2.79 -7.45 -11.11
N GLN A 111 2.81 -6.26 -10.53
CA GLN A 111 2.23 -6.01 -9.23
C GLN A 111 1.09 -5.00 -9.34
N PHE A 112 -0.06 -5.39 -8.83
CA PHE A 112 -1.29 -4.62 -8.88
C PHE A 112 -1.87 -4.58 -7.46
N GLU A 113 -1.53 -3.55 -6.72
CA GLU A 113 -2.03 -3.37 -5.35
C GLU A 113 -2.92 -2.14 -5.25
N ARG A 114 -3.78 -2.14 -4.22
CA ARG A 114 -4.64 -1.03 -3.91
C ARG A 114 -4.57 -0.69 -2.43
N THR A 115 -4.14 0.52 -2.12
CA THR A 115 -4.09 1.04 -0.75
C THR A 115 -5.28 1.96 -0.52
N LEU A 116 -6.00 1.73 0.58
CA LEU A 116 -7.13 2.55 1.01
C LEU A 116 -6.90 3.03 2.45
N ILE A 117 -6.80 4.33 2.64
CA ILE A 117 -6.60 4.98 3.94
C ILE A 117 -7.77 5.91 4.21
N ILE A 118 -8.52 5.65 5.29
CA ILE A 118 -9.65 6.46 5.72
C ILE A 118 -9.35 7.02 7.13
N ALA A 119 -9.35 8.34 7.25
CA ALA A 119 -9.22 9.05 8.52
C ALA A 119 -10.53 9.77 8.82
N GLU A 120 -11.26 9.32 9.86
CA GLU A 120 -12.47 9.99 10.31
C GLU A 120 -12.17 11.34 10.95
N GLU A 121 -13.21 12.12 11.22
CA GLU A 121 -13.15 13.48 11.77
C GLU A 121 -12.09 13.61 12.88
N GLY A 122 -11.16 14.57 12.68
CA GLY A 122 -10.09 14.88 13.62
C GLY A 122 -9.01 13.79 13.78
N ALA A 123 -9.01 12.71 13.01
CA ALA A 123 -7.98 11.69 13.09
C ALA A 123 -6.64 12.17 12.49
N TYR A 124 -5.54 11.52 12.88
CA TYR A 124 -4.20 11.80 12.35
C TYR A 124 -3.42 10.53 12.09
N VAL A 125 -2.76 10.46 10.94
CA VAL A 125 -1.84 9.38 10.59
C VAL A 125 -0.64 9.86 9.81
N SER A 126 0.53 9.29 10.09
CA SER A 126 1.74 9.36 9.25
C SER A 126 1.96 7.99 8.60
N TYR A 127 2.01 7.96 7.28
CA TYR A 127 2.12 6.74 6.50
C TYR A 127 3.23 6.85 5.45
N LEU A 128 4.04 5.79 5.37
CA LEU A 128 5.12 5.63 4.40
C LEU A 128 4.89 4.41 3.52
N GLU A 129 4.82 4.62 2.22
CA GLU A 129 4.82 3.55 1.23
C GLU A 129 6.23 3.30 0.70
N GLY A 130 6.71 2.07 0.81
CA GLY A 130 7.98 1.63 0.24
C GLY A 130 7.74 0.63 -0.89
N CYS A 131 8.27 0.91 -2.09
CA CYS A 131 8.14 0.03 -3.24
C CYS A 131 9.51 -0.30 -3.80
N THR A 132 9.80 -1.60 -3.97
CA THR A 132 11.09 -2.08 -4.47
C THR A 132 10.94 -3.27 -5.41
N ALA A 133 11.95 -3.52 -6.25
CA ALA A 133 12.09 -4.74 -7.02
C ALA A 133 13.55 -5.12 -7.19
N PRO A 134 13.90 -6.41 -7.32
CA PRO A 134 15.20 -6.85 -7.79
C PRO A 134 15.47 -6.37 -9.22
N LYS A 135 16.74 -6.42 -9.62
CA LYS A 135 17.13 -6.19 -11.01
C LYS A 135 16.93 -7.46 -11.82
N PHE A 136 16.06 -7.38 -12.83
CA PHE A 136 15.85 -8.45 -13.79
C PHE A 136 16.15 -7.96 -15.22
N ASP A 137 16.55 -8.88 -16.08
CA ASP A 137 16.78 -8.64 -17.51
C ASP A 137 15.49 -8.56 -18.32
N THR A 138 14.36 -8.72 -17.68
CA THR A 138 13.01 -8.65 -18.25
C THR A 138 12.23 -7.48 -17.66
N ASN A 139 11.33 -6.90 -18.46
CA ASN A 139 10.51 -5.80 -18.00
C ASN A 139 9.44 -6.31 -17.01
N GLN A 140 9.14 -5.48 -16.02
CA GLN A 140 8.07 -5.71 -15.06
C GLN A 140 7.08 -4.54 -15.11
N LEU A 141 5.83 -4.78 -14.68
CA LEU A 141 4.79 -3.78 -14.59
C LEU A 141 4.37 -3.60 -13.13
N HIS A 142 4.38 -2.35 -12.69
CA HIS A 142 3.76 -1.94 -11.43
C HIS A 142 2.62 -0.96 -11.73
N ALA A 143 1.40 -1.34 -11.41
CA ALA A 143 0.23 -0.48 -11.56
C ALA A 143 -0.57 -0.46 -10.26
N ALA A 144 -0.34 0.57 -9.46
CA ALA A 144 -0.94 0.72 -8.13
C ALA A 144 -1.99 1.82 -8.09
N VAL A 145 -2.93 1.68 -7.14
CA VAL A 145 -3.89 2.73 -6.82
C VAL A 145 -3.84 3.01 -5.32
N VAL A 146 -3.78 4.30 -4.97
CA VAL A 146 -3.87 4.78 -3.58
C VAL A 146 -5.02 5.76 -3.45
N GLU A 147 -5.93 5.46 -2.55
CA GLU A 147 -7.08 6.28 -2.21
C GLU A 147 -6.95 6.77 -0.76
N LEU A 148 -6.98 8.09 -0.58
CA LEU A 148 -6.91 8.75 0.72
C LEU A 148 -8.23 9.48 0.96
N VAL A 149 -8.89 9.19 2.09
CA VAL A 149 -10.12 9.86 2.52
C VAL A 149 -9.85 10.51 3.86
N ALA A 150 -9.78 11.85 3.88
CA ALA A 150 -9.67 12.62 5.11
C ALA A 150 -10.99 13.36 5.35
N LEU A 151 -11.73 12.96 6.40
CA LEU A 151 -12.95 13.65 6.80
C LEU A 151 -12.62 14.95 7.56
N ASP A 152 -13.63 15.68 8.03
CA ASP A 152 -13.46 16.99 8.64
C ASP A 152 -12.35 17.03 9.70
N ASP A 153 -11.43 18.00 9.60
CA ASP A 153 -10.28 18.19 10.50
C ASP A 153 -9.32 16.97 10.60
N ALA A 154 -9.45 15.98 9.72
CA ALA A 154 -8.50 14.87 9.68
C ALA A 154 -7.24 15.22 8.89
N GLU A 155 -6.13 14.60 9.25
CA GLU A 155 -4.84 14.79 8.60
C GLU A 155 -4.19 13.45 8.24
N ILE A 156 -3.90 13.24 6.96
CA ILE A 156 -3.14 12.11 6.44
C ILE A 156 -1.81 12.60 5.88
N LYS A 157 -0.71 12.36 6.58
CA LYS A 157 0.64 12.58 6.06
C LYS A 157 1.07 11.36 5.26
N TYR A 158 0.99 11.44 3.95
CA TYR A 158 1.39 10.38 3.04
C TYR A 158 2.76 10.64 2.43
N SER A 159 3.65 9.67 2.54
CA SER A 159 4.99 9.70 1.93
C SER A 159 5.22 8.40 1.14
N THR A 160 6.02 8.46 0.08
CA THR A 160 6.39 7.28 -0.70
C THR A 160 7.87 7.30 -1.05
N VAL A 161 8.50 6.14 -0.95
CA VAL A 161 9.86 5.88 -1.45
C VAL A 161 9.76 4.74 -2.46
N GLN A 162 10.17 5.03 -3.69
CA GLN A 162 10.16 4.05 -4.77
C GLN A 162 11.59 3.83 -5.26
N ASN A 163 12.06 2.60 -5.17
CA ASN A 163 13.40 2.21 -5.59
C ASN A 163 13.30 1.18 -6.72
N TRP A 164 13.21 1.70 -7.94
CA TRP A 164 13.04 0.90 -9.13
C TRP A 164 14.30 0.86 -9.98
N TYR A 165 14.55 -0.30 -10.57
CA TYR A 165 15.58 -0.47 -11.60
C TYR A 165 15.05 0.04 -12.94
N ALA A 166 15.79 0.95 -13.55
CA ALA A 166 15.37 1.58 -14.81
C ALA A 166 15.68 0.76 -16.08
N GLY A 167 16.35 -0.37 -15.94
CA GLY A 167 16.94 -1.13 -17.05
C GLY A 167 18.45 -0.91 -17.17
N ASP A 168 19.10 -1.70 -18.02
CA ASP A 168 20.53 -1.56 -18.31
C ASP A 168 20.79 -0.45 -19.36
N GLU A 169 22.05 -0.23 -19.70
CA GLU A 169 22.49 0.77 -20.69
C GLU A 169 21.95 0.52 -22.12
N ASN A 170 21.50 -0.70 -22.40
CA ASN A 170 20.88 -1.11 -23.66
C ASN A 170 19.35 -1.05 -23.60
N GLY A 171 18.77 -0.59 -22.48
CA GLY A 171 17.34 -0.52 -22.28
C GLY A 171 16.68 -1.88 -21.97
N LYS A 172 17.47 -2.88 -21.52
CA LYS A 172 16.97 -4.21 -21.18
C LYS A 172 16.56 -4.25 -19.71
N GLY A 173 15.41 -4.87 -19.43
CA GLY A 173 14.83 -4.93 -18.08
C GLY A 173 14.15 -3.64 -17.66
N GLY A 174 13.99 -3.47 -16.34
CA GLY A 174 13.39 -2.28 -15.77
C GLY A 174 11.91 -2.43 -15.41
N ILE A 175 11.37 -1.40 -14.76
CA ILE A 175 9.99 -1.35 -14.27
C ILE A 175 9.19 -0.27 -15.01
N TYR A 176 8.07 -0.66 -15.60
CA TYR A 176 7.02 0.28 -15.97
C TYR A 176 6.16 0.58 -14.75
N ASN A 177 6.26 1.79 -14.23
CA ASN A 177 5.62 2.20 -12.98
C ASN A 177 4.49 3.20 -13.23
N PHE A 178 3.24 2.75 -13.10
CA PHE A 178 2.03 3.55 -13.27
C PHE A 178 1.24 3.57 -11.95
N VAL A 179 1.28 4.68 -11.23
CA VAL A 179 0.60 4.82 -9.95
C VAL A 179 -0.39 5.96 -9.98
N THR A 180 -1.63 5.66 -9.60
CA THR A 180 -2.70 6.66 -9.43
C THR A 180 -2.93 6.88 -7.94
N LYS A 181 -2.65 8.09 -7.46
CA LYS A 181 -2.85 8.49 -6.07
C LYS A 181 -3.78 9.69 -6.01
N ARG A 182 -4.87 9.58 -5.21
CA ARG A 182 -5.86 10.65 -5.05
C ARG A 182 -6.24 10.77 -3.59
N GLY A 183 -6.53 12.02 -3.18
CA GLY A 183 -7.09 12.35 -1.86
C GLY A 183 -8.39 13.11 -1.99
N LEU A 184 -9.29 12.90 -1.06
CA LEU A 184 -10.55 13.61 -0.83
C LEU A 184 -10.55 14.13 0.60
#